data_f9be2d618a2197dfe8971c81c199bb60
#
_entry.id   f9be2d618a2197dfe8971c81c199bb60
#
_cell.length_a   1.000
_cell.length_b   1.000
_cell.length_c   1.000
_cell.angle_alpha   90.00
_cell.angle_beta   90.00
_cell.angle_gamma   90.00
#
_symmetry.space_group_name_H-M   'P 1'
#
loop_
_entity.id
_entity.type
_entity.pdbx_description
1 polymer ?
#
loop_
_entity_poly.entity_id
_entity_poly.type
_entity_poly.pdbx_seq_one_letter_code
_entity_poly.pdbx_strand_id
1 'polypeptide(L)'
;MPKAAIRAIRLLSAFLALASLVTGLGAGLARLGLLDLALSVSDRHSVFMLCGFFGTLISLERAVAQGSSSTLAVPAVSGLGAVLIWFEPQSAALAFLAAGAGLAVLSAQAALALRTLFSAILLVAALLWPIGTGMWLLTGDPALAAYIWLGFLILTITAERVELSRLRQRGPLQAGVLVLLVAVFCLGLLTGEPFAGVPWLAGAALAGLALWLTVNDVALITIRGEGLARYSATALLCGYGWLAVAAAALLMLPPGTSAAGHDIALHAIGLGFVLSMVFAHAPIILPAVAGLRIRYSAALYLPLALLQGATTLRVAGNLLEQNSLRNASGWLTMGALGLYAATLILSSRRRPRKACAAHNNRHPV
;
A
#
# COMPACT_ATOMS: atom_id res chain seq x y z
N MET A 1 -19.82 -14.12 16.51
CA MET A 1 -18.58 -14.89 16.83
C MET A 1 -18.08 -14.53 18.23
N PRO A 2 -17.44 -15.47 18.98
CA PRO A 2 -16.77 -15.16 20.25
C PRO A 2 -15.64 -14.15 20.06
N LYS A 3 -15.43 -13.24 21.02
CA LYS A 3 -14.37 -12.19 20.96
C LYS A 3 -12.96 -12.78 20.72
N ALA A 4 -12.70 -13.97 21.28
CA ALA A 4 -11.43 -14.68 21.08
C ALA A 4 -11.22 -15.11 19.62
N ALA A 5 -12.24 -15.61 18.94
CA ALA A 5 -12.18 -16.00 17.53
C ALA A 5 -11.96 -14.79 16.61
N ILE A 6 -12.63 -13.67 16.86
CA ILE A 6 -12.43 -12.41 16.13
C ILE A 6 -10.96 -11.96 16.25
N ARG A 7 -10.41 -11.99 17.48
CA ARG A 7 -9.01 -11.63 17.71
C ARG A 7 -8.05 -12.59 17.00
N ALA A 8 -8.32 -13.88 17.02
CA ALA A 8 -7.48 -14.89 16.37
C ALA A 8 -7.43 -14.67 14.84
N ILE A 9 -8.59 -14.43 14.19
CA ILE A 9 -8.65 -14.17 12.74
C ILE A 9 -7.86 -12.91 12.39
N ARG A 10 -8.03 -11.82 13.15
CA ARG A 10 -7.27 -10.56 12.92
C ARG A 10 -5.76 -10.78 13.02
N LEU A 11 -5.30 -11.47 14.06
CA LEU A 11 -3.87 -11.75 14.26
C LEU A 11 -3.31 -12.69 13.19
N LEU A 12 -4.06 -13.72 12.81
CA LEU A 12 -3.66 -14.64 11.75
C LEU A 12 -3.55 -13.92 10.40
N SER A 13 -4.55 -13.12 10.03
CA SER A 13 -4.52 -12.34 8.77
C SER A 13 -3.34 -11.37 8.75
N ALA A 14 -3.07 -10.66 9.86
CA ALA A 14 -1.93 -9.77 9.97
C ALA A 14 -0.58 -10.53 9.89
N PHE A 15 -0.49 -11.71 10.50
CA PHE A 15 0.69 -12.57 10.42
C PHE A 15 0.94 -13.05 8.98
N LEU A 16 -0.11 -13.51 8.28
CA LEU A 16 0.00 -13.97 6.89
C LEU A 16 0.37 -12.82 5.93
N ALA A 17 -0.16 -11.62 6.16
CA ALA A 17 0.27 -10.43 5.43
C ALA A 17 1.76 -10.14 5.64
N LEU A 18 2.24 -10.19 6.90
CA LEU A 18 3.65 -9.97 7.20
C LEU A 18 4.55 -11.08 6.62
N ALA A 19 4.12 -12.33 6.67
CA ALA A 19 4.82 -13.45 6.03
C ALA A 19 4.92 -13.24 4.51
N SER A 20 3.85 -12.77 3.86
CA SER A 20 3.87 -12.40 2.44
C SER A 20 4.84 -11.26 2.15
N LEU A 21 4.93 -10.25 3.02
CA LEU A 21 5.92 -9.17 2.87
C LEU A 21 7.34 -9.74 2.89
N VAL A 22 7.67 -10.57 3.88
CA VAL A 22 9.02 -11.15 4.00
C VAL A 22 9.35 -12.03 2.79
N THR A 23 8.41 -12.87 2.37
CA THR A 23 8.58 -13.71 1.17
C THR A 23 8.72 -12.86 -0.09
N GLY A 24 7.86 -11.86 -0.26
CA GLY A 24 7.91 -10.96 -1.41
C GLY A 24 9.23 -10.20 -1.49
N LEU A 25 9.77 -9.73 -0.37
CA LEU A 25 11.09 -9.10 -0.33
C LEU A 25 12.21 -10.09 -0.70
N GLY A 26 12.16 -11.31 -0.16
CA GLY A 26 13.09 -12.38 -0.52
C GLY A 26 13.03 -12.72 -2.02
N ALA A 27 11.82 -12.83 -2.57
CA ALA A 27 11.59 -13.02 -4.01
C ALA A 27 12.17 -11.87 -4.85
N GLY A 28 12.04 -10.61 -4.37
CA GLY A 28 12.66 -9.45 -5.01
C GLY A 28 14.19 -9.51 -5.01
N LEU A 29 14.82 -9.94 -3.91
CA LEU A 29 16.27 -10.14 -3.85
C LEU A 29 16.72 -11.30 -4.75
N ALA A 30 15.93 -12.37 -4.87
CA ALA A 30 16.23 -13.48 -5.77
C ALA A 30 16.18 -13.04 -7.25
N ARG A 31 15.25 -12.17 -7.63
CA ARG A 31 15.22 -11.55 -8.97
C ARG A 31 16.45 -10.69 -9.28
N LEU A 32 17.13 -10.19 -8.26
CA LEU A 32 18.42 -9.49 -8.39
C LEU A 32 19.62 -10.44 -8.39
N GLY A 33 19.39 -11.75 -8.24
CA GLY A 33 20.47 -12.74 -8.09
C GLY A 33 21.19 -12.68 -6.73
N LEU A 34 20.57 -12.06 -5.71
CA LEU A 34 21.16 -11.89 -4.38
C LEU A 34 20.80 -13.01 -3.40
N LEU A 35 19.77 -13.78 -3.71
CA LEU A 35 19.32 -14.95 -2.97
C LEU A 35 19.06 -16.09 -3.95
N ASP A 36 19.38 -17.30 -3.54
CA ASP A 36 19.04 -18.51 -4.29
C ASP A 36 17.66 -19.02 -3.84
N LEU A 37 16.62 -18.62 -4.58
CA LEU A 37 15.25 -19.09 -4.40
C LEU A 37 14.75 -19.71 -5.70
N ALA A 38 13.83 -20.68 -5.59
CA ALA A 38 13.20 -21.29 -6.75
C ALA A 38 12.57 -20.19 -7.66
N LEU A 39 12.77 -20.31 -9.00
CA LEU A 39 12.22 -19.38 -9.99
C LEU A 39 10.72 -19.16 -9.80
N SER A 40 9.99 -20.23 -9.48
CA SER A 40 8.56 -20.17 -9.20
C SER A 40 8.17 -19.25 -8.04
N VAL A 41 9.07 -18.98 -7.10
CA VAL A 41 8.85 -18.03 -5.98
C VAL A 41 9.27 -16.62 -6.39
N SER A 42 10.41 -16.47 -7.06
CA SER A 42 10.92 -15.17 -7.49
C SER A 42 9.97 -14.48 -8.48
N ASP A 43 9.35 -15.23 -9.39
CA ASP A 43 8.42 -14.69 -10.38
C ASP A 43 7.11 -14.21 -9.78
N ARG A 44 6.78 -14.67 -8.56
CA ARG A 44 5.57 -14.25 -7.81
C ARG A 44 5.80 -13.07 -6.86
N HIS A 45 6.94 -12.38 -6.99
CA HIS A 45 7.27 -11.21 -6.17
C HIS A 45 6.11 -10.20 -6.08
N SER A 46 5.54 -9.79 -7.23
CA SER A 46 4.43 -8.84 -7.29
C SER A 46 3.18 -9.34 -6.56
N VAL A 47 2.86 -10.63 -6.67
CA VAL A 47 1.68 -11.23 -6.04
C VAL A 47 1.84 -11.24 -4.51
N PHE A 48 3.01 -11.65 -3.99
CA PHE A 48 3.29 -11.61 -2.56
C PHE A 48 3.18 -10.18 -2.01
N MET A 49 3.74 -9.19 -2.72
CA MET A 49 3.73 -7.80 -2.29
C MET A 49 2.33 -7.18 -2.39
N LEU A 50 1.69 -7.27 -3.57
CA LEU A 50 0.50 -6.47 -3.87
C LEU A 50 -0.79 -7.15 -3.39
N CYS A 51 -0.94 -8.47 -3.60
CA CYS A 51 -2.11 -9.20 -3.15
C CYS A 51 -1.93 -9.78 -1.74
N GLY A 52 -0.83 -10.50 -1.50
CA GLY A 52 -0.59 -11.20 -0.23
C GLY A 52 -0.38 -10.25 0.94
N PHE A 53 0.44 -9.22 0.78
CA PHE A 53 0.70 -8.24 1.84
C PHE A 53 -0.33 -7.10 1.83
N PHE A 54 -0.31 -6.23 0.81
CA PHE A 54 -1.17 -5.04 0.82
C PHE A 54 -2.64 -5.38 0.72
N GLY A 55 -3.05 -6.32 -0.14
CA GLY A 55 -4.44 -6.74 -0.27
C GLY A 55 -5.00 -7.27 1.05
N THR A 56 -4.25 -8.13 1.76
CA THR A 56 -4.66 -8.66 3.07
C THR A 56 -4.69 -7.57 4.13
N LEU A 57 -3.70 -6.67 4.16
CA LEU A 57 -3.62 -5.61 5.17
C LEU A 57 -4.75 -4.58 5.00
N ILE A 58 -5.00 -4.10 3.77
CA ILE A 58 -6.06 -3.14 3.48
C ILE A 58 -7.45 -3.75 3.74
N SER A 59 -7.67 -5.00 3.32
CA SER A 59 -8.94 -5.69 3.61
C SER A 59 -9.16 -5.90 5.10
N LEU A 60 -8.11 -6.18 5.88
CA LEU A 60 -8.18 -6.29 7.34
C LEU A 60 -8.54 -4.94 7.98
N GLU A 61 -7.92 -3.86 7.54
CA GLU A 61 -8.22 -2.52 8.03
C GLU A 61 -9.68 -2.15 7.77
N ARG A 62 -10.18 -2.35 6.54
CA ARG A 62 -11.57 -2.08 6.16
C ARG A 62 -12.57 -2.95 6.94
N ALA A 63 -12.26 -4.24 7.11
CA ALA A 63 -13.09 -5.15 7.91
C ALA A 63 -13.17 -4.72 9.38
N VAL A 64 -12.06 -4.27 9.96
CA VAL A 64 -12.02 -3.74 11.33
C VAL A 64 -12.79 -2.43 11.46
N ALA A 65 -12.68 -1.53 10.48
CA ALA A 65 -13.39 -0.25 10.46
C ALA A 65 -14.91 -0.43 10.41
N GLN A 66 -15.41 -1.42 9.67
CA GLN A 66 -16.85 -1.74 9.62
C GLN A 66 -17.40 -2.41 10.89
N GLY A 67 -16.53 -3.04 11.69
CA GLY A 67 -16.91 -3.58 13.01
C GLY A 67 -17.72 -4.88 13.01
N SER A 68 -18.15 -5.39 11.84
CA SER A 68 -18.86 -6.66 11.72
C SER A 68 -17.90 -7.85 11.74
N SER A 69 -18.28 -8.97 12.36
CA SER A 69 -17.47 -10.19 12.35
C SER A 69 -17.47 -10.92 11.00
N SER A 70 -18.51 -10.75 10.20
CA SER A 70 -18.61 -11.36 8.87
C SER A 70 -17.64 -10.74 7.87
N THR A 71 -17.31 -9.45 8.03
CA THR A 71 -16.37 -8.76 7.14
C THR A 71 -14.94 -9.31 7.26
N LEU A 72 -14.61 -9.97 8.36
CA LEU A 72 -13.31 -10.63 8.56
C LEU A 72 -13.09 -11.84 7.63
N ALA A 73 -14.11 -12.32 6.95
CA ALA A 73 -13.95 -13.33 5.91
C ALA A 73 -13.05 -12.82 4.76
N VAL A 74 -13.12 -11.53 4.43
CA VAL A 74 -12.33 -10.93 3.33
C VAL A 74 -10.82 -11.05 3.58
N PRO A 75 -10.25 -10.52 4.67
CA PRO A 75 -8.82 -10.68 4.96
C PRO A 75 -8.42 -12.14 5.25
N ALA A 76 -9.33 -12.98 5.76
CA ALA A 76 -9.05 -14.39 5.97
C ALA A 76 -8.87 -15.15 4.65
N VAL A 77 -9.74 -14.90 3.66
CA VAL A 77 -9.63 -15.48 2.30
C VAL A 77 -8.39 -14.95 1.59
N SER A 78 -8.07 -13.65 1.73
CA SER A 78 -6.82 -13.09 1.17
C SER A 78 -5.58 -13.74 1.82
N GLY A 79 -5.57 -13.91 3.14
CA GLY A 79 -4.49 -14.60 3.85
C GLY A 79 -4.35 -16.07 3.41
N LEU A 80 -5.47 -16.77 3.14
CA LEU A 80 -5.43 -18.10 2.54
C LEU A 80 -4.79 -18.07 1.14
N GLY A 81 -5.12 -17.09 0.31
CA GLY A 81 -4.46 -16.87 -0.99
C GLY A 81 -2.96 -16.73 -0.85
N ALA A 82 -2.49 -16.00 0.19
CA ALA A 82 -1.07 -15.84 0.47
C ALA A 82 -0.36 -17.16 0.85
N VAL A 83 -1.08 -18.13 1.39
CA VAL A 83 -0.56 -19.49 1.63
C VAL A 83 -0.61 -20.32 0.36
N LEU A 84 -1.74 -20.29 -0.36
CA LEU A 84 -1.95 -21.09 -1.57
C LEU A 84 -0.94 -20.76 -2.67
N ILE A 85 -0.44 -19.52 -2.74
CA ILE A 85 0.53 -19.11 -3.76
C ILE A 85 1.82 -19.95 -3.75
N TRP A 86 2.16 -20.56 -2.61
CA TRP A 86 3.32 -21.45 -2.52
C TRP A 86 3.12 -22.79 -3.25
N PHE A 87 1.88 -23.26 -3.33
CA PHE A 87 1.54 -24.58 -3.78
C PHE A 87 0.82 -24.55 -5.14
N GLU A 88 -0.21 -23.72 -5.25
CA GLU A 88 -1.12 -23.72 -6.38
C GLU A 88 -1.52 -22.27 -6.75
N PRO A 89 -0.85 -21.65 -7.74
CA PRO A 89 -1.07 -20.26 -8.13
C PRO A 89 -2.50 -19.94 -8.59
N GLN A 90 -3.16 -20.89 -9.27
CA GLN A 90 -4.53 -20.67 -9.75
C GLN A 90 -5.51 -20.59 -8.59
N SER A 91 -5.38 -21.50 -7.62
CA SER A 91 -6.19 -21.48 -6.38
C SER A 91 -5.92 -20.21 -5.56
N ALA A 92 -4.67 -19.74 -5.53
CA ALA A 92 -4.32 -18.47 -4.91
C ALA A 92 -4.99 -17.28 -5.61
N ALA A 93 -4.97 -17.26 -6.94
CA ALA A 93 -5.61 -16.22 -7.73
C ALA A 93 -7.14 -16.19 -7.51
N LEU A 94 -7.79 -17.36 -7.44
CA LEU A 94 -9.22 -17.44 -7.09
C LEU A 94 -9.52 -16.92 -5.70
N ALA A 95 -8.66 -17.22 -4.71
CA ALA A 95 -8.80 -16.69 -3.37
C ALA A 95 -8.62 -15.16 -3.33
N PHE A 96 -7.63 -14.62 -4.04
CA PHE A 96 -7.44 -13.16 -4.15
C PHE A 96 -8.56 -12.49 -4.94
N LEU A 97 -9.11 -13.14 -5.97
CA LEU A 97 -10.29 -12.65 -6.70
C LEU A 97 -11.49 -12.54 -5.77
N ALA A 98 -11.77 -13.58 -4.99
CA ALA A 98 -12.87 -13.60 -4.02
C ALA A 98 -12.67 -12.54 -2.93
N ALA A 99 -11.44 -12.39 -2.41
CA ALA A 99 -11.11 -11.35 -1.43
C ALA A 99 -11.27 -9.94 -2.02
N GLY A 100 -10.78 -9.71 -3.25
CA GLY A 100 -10.92 -8.43 -3.95
C GLY A 100 -12.39 -8.07 -4.22
N ALA A 101 -13.20 -9.03 -4.66
CA ALA A 101 -14.64 -8.85 -4.83
C ALA A 101 -15.32 -8.54 -3.47
N GLY A 102 -14.93 -9.25 -2.41
CA GLY A 102 -15.37 -8.95 -1.05
C GLY A 102 -15.03 -7.53 -0.60
N LEU A 103 -13.79 -7.07 -0.83
CA LEU A 103 -13.38 -5.70 -0.54
C LEU A 103 -14.18 -4.67 -1.35
N ALA A 104 -14.46 -4.94 -2.63
CA ALA A 104 -15.28 -4.09 -3.47
C ALA A 104 -16.72 -3.97 -2.93
N VAL A 105 -17.30 -5.08 -2.45
CA VAL A 105 -18.62 -5.06 -1.79
C VAL A 105 -18.61 -4.22 -0.52
N LEU A 106 -17.60 -4.38 0.35
CA LEU A 106 -17.45 -3.57 1.57
C LEU A 106 -17.30 -2.08 1.23
N SER A 107 -16.51 -1.76 0.20
CA SER A 107 -16.31 -0.39 -0.26
C SER A 107 -17.57 0.20 -0.89
N ALA A 108 -18.35 -0.60 -1.63
CA ALA A 108 -19.64 -0.18 -2.18
C ALA A 108 -20.66 0.15 -1.08
N GLN A 109 -20.76 -0.69 -0.05
CA GLN A 109 -21.60 -0.43 1.12
C GLN A 109 -21.22 0.90 1.80
N ALA A 110 -19.90 1.14 1.99
CA ALA A 110 -19.41 2.39 2.55
C ALA A 110 -19.71 3.60 1.64
N ALA A 111 -19.54 3.46 0.32
CA ALA A 111 -19.83 4.53 -0.64
C ALA A 111 -21.31 4.91 -0.67
N LEU A 112 -22.20 3.92 -0.62
CA LEU A 112 -23.66 4.15 -0.57
C LEU A 112 -24.11 4.79 0.76
N ALA A 113 -23.45 4.43 1.87
CA ALA A 113 -23.78 4.96 3.20
C ALA A 113 -23.24 6.38 3.39
N LEU A 114 -21.99 6.64 3.03
CA LEU A 114 -21.27 7.90 3.30
C LEU A 114 -21.51 8.96 2.21
N ARG A 115 -21.70 8.55 0.96
CA ARG A 115 -21.92 9.40 -0.21
C ARG A 115 -20.88 10.53 -0.35
N THR A 116 -19.62 10.22 -0.09
CA THR A 116 -18.51 11.17 -0.15
C THR A 116 -17.55 10.84 -1.28
N LEU A 117 -16.78 11.85 -1.73
CA LEU A 117 -15.81 11.67 -2.80
C LEU A 117 -14.75 10.59 -2.43
N PHE A 118 -14.25 10.61 -1.18
CA PHE A 118 -13.24 9.64 -0.78
C PHE A 118 -13.78 8.20 -0.81
N SER A 119 -15.03 7.98 -0.37
CA SER A 119 -15.64 6.64 -0.40
C SER A 119 -15.92 6.14 -1.82
N ALA A 120 -16.21 7.05 -2.76
CA ALA A 120 -16.35 6.72 -4.18
C ALA A 120 -14.99 6.33 -4.78
N ILE A 121 -13.91 7.06 -4.48
CA ILE A 121 -12.56 6.72 -4.95
C ILE A 121 -12.09 5.40 -4.32
N LEU A 122 -12.40 5.12 -3.04
CA LEU A 122 -12.12 3.83 -2.40
C LEU A 122 -12.82 2.67 -3.10
N LEU A 123 -14.06 2.86 -3.55
CA LEU A 123 -14.76 1.84 -4.34
C LEU A 123 -14.06 1.59 -5.67
N VAL A 124 -13.70 2.66 -6.40
CA VAL A 124 -12.95 2.53 -7.66
C VAL A 124 -11.61 1.80 -7.43
N ALA A 125 -10.89 2.17 -6.38
CA ALA A 125 -9.65 1.48 -6.00
C ALA A 125 -9.90 -0.01 -5.74
N ALA A 126 -10.90 -0.34 -4.92
CA ALA A 126 -11.22 -1.72 -4.55
C ALA A 126 -11.60 -2.60 -5.76
N LEU A 127 -12.21 -2.01 -6.80
CA LEU A 127 -12.55 -2.71 -8.05
C LEU A 127 -11.29 -3.06 -8.87
N LEU A 128 -10.23 -2.27 -8.80
CA LEU A 128 -8.99 -2.57 -9.54
C LEU A 128 -8.31 -3.85 -9.04
N TRP A 129 -8.45 -4.21 -7.78
CA TRP A 129 -7.84 -5.44 -7.27
C TRP A 129 -8.40 -6.71 -7.93
N PRO A 130 -9.72 -6.99 -7.90
CA PRO A 130 -10.26 -8.17 -8.59
C PRO A 130 -10.12 -8.08 -10.12
N ILE A 131 -10.11 -6.88 -10.73
CA ILE A 131 -9.85 -6.71 -12.17
C ILE A 131 -8.44 -7.17 -12.50
N GLY A 132 -7.41 -6.71 -11.80
CA GLY A 132 -6.04 -7.17 -11.99
C GLY A 132 -5.89 -8.67 -11.73
N THR A 133 -6.55 -9.21 -10.71
CA THR A 133 -6.51 -10.66 -10.42
C THR A 133 -7.23 -11.48 -11.49
N GLY A 134 -8.32 -10.96 -12.03
CA GLY A 134 -9.00 -11.57 -13.19
C GLY A 134 -8.11 -11.59 -14.43
N MET A 135 -7.36 -10.52 -14.69
CA MET A 135 -6.35 -10.48 -15.75
C MET A 135 -5.27 -11.55 -15.56
N TRP A 136 -4.73 -11.68 -14.33
CA TRP A 136 -3.79 -12.75 -14.03
C TRP A 136 -4.37 -14.14 -14.28
N LEU A 137 -5.61 -14.41 -13.89
CA LEU A 137 -6.29 -15.69 -14.16
C LEU A 137 -6.45 -15.96 -15.65
N LEU A 138 -6.73 -14.94 -16.47
CA LEU A 138 -6.94 -15.07 -17.90
C LEU A 138 -5.62 -15.25 -18.67
N THR A 139 -4.55 -14.57 -18.26
CA THR A 139 -3.27 -14.54 -18.97
C THR A 139 -2.26 -15.55 -18.42
N GLY A 140 -2.42 -16.00 -17.17
CA GLY A 140 -1.43 -16.80 -16.45
C GLY A 140 -0.22 -16.00 -15.97
N ASP A 141 -0.09 -14.71 -16.32
CA ASP A 141 1.06 -13.86 -16.01
C ASP A 141 0.69 -12.75 -14.99
N PRO A 142 1.17 -12.82 -13.75
CA PRO A 142 0.90 -11.79 -12.75
C PRO A 142 1.62 -10.47 -13.02
N ALA A 143 2.66 -10.44 -13.87
CA ALA A 143 3.36 -9.21 -14.20
C ALA A 143 2.45 -8.25 -14.98
N LEU A 144 1.56 -8.78 -15.81
CA LEU A 144 0.57 -8.00 -16.56
C LEU A 144 -0.46 -7.31 -15.64
N ALA A 145 -0.76 -7.91 -14.49
CA ALA A 145 -1.68 -7.37 -13.50
C ALA A 145 -1.04 -6.31 -12.57
N ALA A 146 0.29 -6.26 -12.50
CA ALA A 146 1.01 -5.47 -11.49
C ALA A 146 0.64 -3.98 -11.50
N TYR A 147 0.48 -3.35 -12.67
CA TYR A 147 0.08 -1.95 -12.77
C TYR A 147 -1.35 -1.70 -12.29
N ILE A 148 -2.26 -2.64 -12.54
CA ILE A 148 -3.66 -2.53 -12.08
C ILE A 148 -3.70 -2.67 -10.55
N TRP A 149 -2.93 -3.61 -9.97
CA TRP A 149 -2.80 -3.73 -8.51
C TRP A 149 -2.12 -2.52 -7.87
N LEU A 150 -1.11 -1.93 -8.53
CA LEU A 150 -0.53 -0.66 -8.05
C LEU A 150 -1.54 0.48 -8.15
N GLY A 151 -2.38 0.49 -9.18
CA GLY A 151 -3.51 1.41 -9.30
C GLY A 151 -4.48 1.31 -8.12
N PHE A 152 -4.79 0.08 -7.68
CA PHE A 152 -5.55 -0.14 -6.44
C PHE A 152 -4.90 0.56 -5.24
N LEU A 153 -3.58 0.40 -5.06
CA LEU A 153 -2.86 1.03 -3.94
C LEU A 153 -2.81 2.55 -4.05
N ILE A 154 -2.51 3.08 -5.24
CA ILE A 154 -2.44 4.53 -5.50
C ILE A 154 -3.78 5.19 -5.18
N LEU A 155 -4.88 4.62 -5.68
CA LEU A 155 -6.20 5.20 -5.46
C LEU A 155 -6.71 5.01 -4.03
N THR A 156 -6.37 3.89 -3.36
CA THR A 156 -6.64 3.71 -1.92
C THR A 156 -5.97 4.81 -1.11
N ILE A 157 -4.67 5.03 -1.31
CA ILE A 157 -3.91 6.08 -0.64
C ILE A 157 -4.51 7.46 -0.98
N THR A 158 -4.79 7.73 -2.26
CA THR A 158 -5.39 9.00 -2.68
C THR A 158 -6.70 9.27 -1.95
N ALA A 159 -7.58 8.28 -1.85
CA ALA A 159 -8.85 8.41 -1.13
C ALA A 159 -8.63 8.73 0.36
N GLU A 160 -7.73 8.02 1.02
CA GLU A 160 -7.38 8.29 2.44
C GLU A 160 -6.81 9.69 2.64
N ARG A 161 -5.98 10.16 1.70
CA ARG A 161 -5.46 11.53 1.75
C ARG A 161 -6.56 12.57 1.55
N VAL A 162 -7.56 12.29 0.71
CA VAL A 162 -8.75 13.14 0.56
C VAL A 162 -9.53 13.21 1.87
N GLU A 163 -9.72 12.10 2.56
CA GLU A 163 -10.43 12.06 3.84
C GLU A 163 -9.67 12.79 4.95
N LEU A 164 -8.39 12.48 5.13
CA LEU A 164 -7.56 13.08 6.19
C LEU A 164 -7.33 14.58 6.00
N SER A 165 -7.40 15.04 4.76
CA SER A 165 -7.30 16.48 4.42
C SER A 165 -8.66 17.19 4.33
N ARG A 166 -9.74 16.59 4.83
CA ARG A 166 -11.11 17.16 4.76
C ARG A 166 -11.26 18.52 5.46
N LEU A 167 -10.42 18.80 6.44
CA LEU A 167 -10.39 20.11 7.13
C LEU A 167 -9.89 21.24 6.21
N ARG A 168 -9.15 20.91 5.17
CA ARG A 168 -8.81 21.84 4.10
C ARG A 168 -9.99 21.88 3.13
N GLN A 169 -10.79 22.93 3.20
CA GLN A 169 -11.94 23.11 2.31
C GLN A 169 -11.48 23.09 0.85
N ARG A 170 -11.97 22.12 0.09
CA ARG A 170 -11.73 22.03 -1.35
C ARG A 170 -12.95 22.56 -2.08
N GLY A 171 -12.71 23.45 -3.03
CA GLY A 171 -13.77 23.91 -3.93
C GLY A 171 -14.19 22.81 -4.90
N PRO A 172 -15.33 22.99 -5.60
CA PRO A 172 -15.83 22.02 -6.56
C PRO A 172 -14.86 21.77 -7.72
N LEU A 173 -14.04 22.76 -8.09
CA LEU A 173 -13.03 22.63 -9.14
C LEU A 173 -11.95 21.60 -8.75
N GLN A 174 -11.39 21.68 -7.53
CA GLN A 174 -10.38 20.73 -7.06
C GLN A 174 -10.92 19.30 -7.00
N ALA A 175 -12.17 19.13 -6.59
CA ALA A 175 -12.84 17.85 -6.58
C ALA A 175 -13.06 17.33 -8.02
N GLY A 176 -13.52 18.19 -8.94
CA GLY A 176 -13.72 17.84 -10.36
C GLY A 176 -12.42 17.44 -11.06
N VAL A 177 -11.32 18.17 -10.80
CA VAL A 177 -9.99 17.82 -11.32
C VAL A 177 -9.54 16.44 -10.80
N LEU A 178 -9.74 16.15 -9.51
CA LEU A 178 -9.40 14.84 -8.97
C LEU A 178 -10.21 13.71 -9.63
N VAL A 179 -11.52 13.90 -9.78
CA VAL A 179 -12.39 12.91 -10.45
C VAL A 179 -11.91 12.65 -11.88
N LEU A 180 -11.59 13.72 -12.63
CA LEU A 180 -11.05 13.60 -13.98
C LEU A 180 -9.73 12.82 -14.00
N LEU A 181 -8.78 13.15 -13.10
CA LEU A 181 -7.50 12.48 -13.00
C LEU A 181 -7.64 10.99 -12.67
N VAL A 182 -8.54 10.65 -11.74
CA VAL A 182 -8.86 9.25 -11.39
C VAL A 182 -9.46 8.52 -12.60
N ALA A 183 -10.41 9.14 -13.31
CA ALA A 183 -11.03 8.54 -14.49
C ALA A 183 -10.01 8.30 -15.62
N VAL A 184 -9.18 9.30 -15.93
CA VAL A 184 -8.13 9.20 -16.97
C VAL A 184 -7.08 8.16 -16.56
N PHE A 185 -6.70 8.09 -15.28
CA PHE A 185 -5.78 7.08 -14.77
C PHE A 185 -6.32 5.66 -14.94
N CYS A 186 -7.58 5.42 -14.51
CA CYS A 186 -8.23 4.13 -14.71
C CYS A 186 -8.36 3.77 -16.20
N LEU A 187 -8.72 4.73 -17.03
CA LEU A 187 -8.77 4.53 -18.48
C LEU A 187 -7.40 4.09 -19.03
N GLY A 188 -6.33 4.80 -18.65
CA GLY A 188 -4.97 4.46 -19.08
C GLY A 188 -4.49 3.09 -18.59
N LEU A 189 -4.97 2.62 -17.41
CA LEU A 189 -4.66 1.28 -16.91
C LEU A 189 -5.42 0.17 -17.61
N LEU A 190 -6.67 0.43 -18.05
CA LEU A 190 -7.59 -0.61 -18.51
C LEU A 190 -7.71 -0.71 -20.04
N THR A 191 -7.33 0.33 -20.80
CA THR A 191 -7.46 0.36 -22.26
C THR A 191 -6.21 -0.07 -23.00
N GLY A 192 -5.10 -0.35 -22.30
CA GLY A 192 -3.87 -0.82 -22.91
C GLY A 192 -3.67 -2.32 -22.76
N GLU A 193 -3.09 -2.97 -23.75
CA GLU A 193 -2.30 -4.15 -23.43
C GLU A 193 -1.27 -3.69 -22.38
N PRO A 194 -0.99 -4.50 -21.33
CA PRO A 194 -0.21 -4.06 -20.18
C PRO A 194 1.16 -3.46 -20.49
N PHE A 195 1.61 -3.61 -21.73
CA PHE A 195 2.91 -3.10 -22.20
C PHE A 195 2.85 -2.43 -23.58
N ALA A 196 1.73 -2.47 -24.30
CA ALA A 196 1.56 -1.89 -25.65
C ALA A 196 0.48 -0.82 -25.74
N GLY A 197 -0.27 -0.60 -24.64
CA GLY A 197 -1.39 0.34 -24.64
C GLY A 197 -1.00 1.81 -24.54
N VAL A 198 -1.72 2.60 -23.76
CA VAL A 198 -1.56 4.05 -23.70
C VAL A 198 -0.82 4.45 -22.41
N PRO A 199 0.45 4.00 -22.20
CA PRO A 199 1.19 4.29 -20.97
C PRO A 199 1.32 5.79 -20.72
N TRP A 200 1.31 6.63 -21.78
CA TRP A 200 1.31 8.07 -21.66
C TRP A 200 0.04 8.61 -21.00
N LEU A 201 -1.12 7.97 -21.20
CA LEU A 201 -2.37 8.41 -20.57
C LEU A 201 -2.33 8.15 -19.06
N ALA A 202 -1.92 6.94 -18.64
CA ALA A 202 -1.71 6.62 -17.24
C ALA A 202 -0.59 7.48 -16.62
N GLY A 203 0.52 7.69 -17.35
CA GLY A 203 1.63 8.53 -16.92
C GLY A 203 1.22 9.99 -16.73
N ALA A 204 0.49 10.59 -17.66
CA ALA A 204 0.00 11.96 -17.56
C ALA A 204 -0.97 12.13 -16.38
N ALA A 205 -1.92 11.19 -16.22
CA ALA A 205 -2.82 11.20 -15.08
C ALA A 205 -2.09 11.02 -13.74
N LEU A 206 -1.06 10.16 -13.70
CA LEU A 206 -0.24 9.95 -12.52
C LEU A 206 0.57 11.20 -12.15
N ALA A 207 1.12 11.93 -13.14
CA ALA A 207 1.76 13.23 -12.93
C ALA A 207 0.77 14.25 -12.36
N GLY A 208 -0.44 14.30 -12.91
CA GLY A 208 -1.53 15.13 -12.39
C GLY A 208 -1.92 14.77 -10.97
N LEU A 209 -2.02 13.47 -10.63
CA LEU A 209 -2.31 13.00 -9.28
C LEU A 209 -1.20 13.37 -8.29
N ALA A 210 0.08 13.20 -8.68
CA ALA A 210 1.22 13.60 -7.86
C ALA A 210 1.19 15.10 -7.54
N LEU A 211 0.94 15.93 -8.54
CA LEU A 211 0.80 17.38 -8.37
C LEU A 211 -0.42 17.72 -7.51
N TRP A 212 -1.56 17.10 -7.81
CA TRP A 212 -2.80 17.35 -7.07
C TRP A 212 -2.65 17.01 -5.59
N LEU A 213 -2.07 15.84 -5.26
CA LEU A 213 -1.78 15.42 -3.89
C LEU A 213 -0.82 16.41 -3.22
N THR A 214 0.28 16.76 -3.87
CA THR A 214 1.24 17.72 -3.32
C THR A 214 0.59 19.04 -2.95
N VAL A 215 -0.25 19.60 -3.83
CA VAL A 215 -0.86 20.93 -3.61
C VAL A 215 -2.04 20.88 -2.63
N ASN A 216 -2.83 19.80 -2.65
CA ASN A 216 -4.11 19.75 -1.92
C ASN A 216 -4.05 19.00 -0.60
N ASP A 217 -2.94 18.30 -0.29
CA ASP A 217 -2.77 17.62 0.98
C ASP A 217 -2.38 18.60 2.09
N VAL A 218 -2.75 18.27 3.32
CA VAL A 218 -2.31 19.00 4.52
C VAL A 218 -0.81 18.85 4.81
N ALA A 219 -0.12 17.94 4.13
CA ALA A 219 1.31 17.69 4.30
C ALA A 219 2.15 18.97 4.11
N LEU A 220 1.81 19.84 3.15
CA LEU A 220 2.48 21.13 2.95
C LEU A 220 2.36 22.08 4.15
N ILE A 221 1.34 21.90 4.96
CA ILE A 221 1.14 22.70 6.19
C ILE A 221 1.85 22.01 7.35
N THR A 222 1.62 20.72 7.51
CA THR A 222 2.13 19.93 8.65
C THR A 222 3.65 19.71 8.61
N ILE A 223 4.30 19.87 7.44
CA ILE A 223 5.77 19.86 7.32
C ILE A 223 6.45 20.97 8.13
N ARG A 224 5.75 22.08 8.37
CA ARG A 224 6.22 23.20 9.19
C ARG A 224 6.00 22.98 10.68
N GLY A 225 5.26 21.93 11.05
CA GLY A 225 5.03 21.54 12.44
C GLY A 225 6.22 20.80 13.06
N GLU A 226 5.96 20.06 14.12
CA GLU A 226 6.97 19.32 14.87
C GLU A 226 6.56 17.85 15.08
N GLY A 227 7.50 17.04 15.55
CA GLY A 227 7.26 15.68 15.98
C GLY A 227 6.72 14.78 14.88
N LEU A 228 5.73 13.95 15.22
CA LEU A 228 5.14 12.97 14.32
C LEU A 228 4.47 13.61 13.09
N ALA A 229 3.83 14.77 13.26
CA ALA A 229 3.16 15.46 12.16
C ALA A 229 4.14 15.87 11.06
N ARG A 230 5.29 16.43 11.46
CA ARG A 230 6.38 16.77 10.53
C ARG A 230 6.98 15.54 9.86
N TYR A 231 7.25 14.48 10.65
CA TYR A 231 7.78 13.22 10.10
C TYR A 231 6.83 12.63 9.04
N SER A 232 5.54 12.51 9.35
CA SER A 232 4.55 11.99 8.42
C SER A 232 4.46 12.86 7.16
N ALA A 233 4.47 14.19 7.30
CA ALA A 233 4.47 15.10 6.16
C ALA A 233 5.71 14.93 5.28
N THR A 234 6.90 14.75 5.88
CA THR A 234 8.14 14.49 5.14
C THR A 234 8.01 13.21 4.30
N ALA A 235 7.56 12.13 4.92
CA ALA A 235 7.39 10.85 4.21
C ALA A 235 6.35 10.95 3.08
N LEU A 236 5.23 11.66 3.31
CA LEU A 236 4.19 11.90 2.29
C LEU A 236 4.74 12.67 1.09
N LEU A 237 5.43 13.78 1.34
CA LEU A 237 5.99 14.62 0.26
C LEU A 237 7.08 13.88 -0.54
N CYS A 238 7.94 13.10 0.12
CA CYS A 238 8.86 12.19 -0.58
C CYS A 238 8.10 11.21 -1.48
N GLY A 239 7.02 10.61 -0.97
CA GLY A 239 6.19 9.69 -1.74
C GLY A 239 5.57 10.35 -2.98
N TYR A 240 5.06 11.59 -2.87
CA TYR A 240 4.53 12.32 -4.02
C TYR A 240 5.60 12.63 -5.05
N GLY A 241 6.82 12.93 -4.63
CA GLY A 241 7.97 13.07 -5.52
C GLY A 241 8.25 11.78 -6.31
N TRP A 242 8.21 10.63 -5.65
CA TRP A 242 8.38 9.34 -6.33
C TRP A 242 7.23 8.99 -7.28
N LEU A 243 6.00 9.41 -6.96
CA LEU A 243 4.87 9.26 -7.87
C LEU A 243 5.09 10.06 -9.15
N ALA A 244 5.69 11.25 -9.05
CA ALA A 244 6.09 12.06 -10.22
C ALA A 244 7.22 11.38 -11.01
N VAL A 245 8.21 10.76 -10.33
CA VAL A 245 9.27 9.97 -11.02
C VAL A 245 8.68 8.79 -11.78
N ALA A 246 7.72 8.08 -11.18
CA ALA A 246 7.02 6.98 -11.85
C ALA A 246 6.25 7.47 -13.08
N ALA A 247 5.58 8.62 -12.98
CA ALA A 247 4.89 9.24 -14.10
C ALA A 247 5.87 9.59 -15.24
N ALA A 248 7.02 10.18 -14.91
CA ALA A 248 8.06 10.49 -15.87
C ALA A 248 8.60 9.22 -16.56
N ALA A 249 8.81 8.13 -15.81
CA ALA A 249 9.22 6.86 -16.38
C ALA A 249 8.19 6.30 -17.38
N LEU A 250 6.88 6.34 -17.04
CA LEU A 250 5.82 5.90 -17.94
C LEU A 250 5.73 6.74 -19.22
N LEU A 251 6.03 8.04 -19.13
CA LEU A 251 5.97 8.96 -20.28
C LEU A 251 7.21 8.90 -21.17
N MET A 252 8.40 8.77 -20.58
CA MET A 252 9.68 8.90 -21.29
C MET A 252 10.32 7.56 -21.64
N LEU A 253 10.01 6.51 -20.87
CA LEU A 253 10.58 5.17 -20.97
C LEU A 253 9.43 4.13 -20.90
N PRO A 254 8.52 4.10 -21.88
CA PRO A 254 7.31 3.26 -21.81
C PRO A 254 7.65 1.78 -21.56
N PRO A 255 6.90 1.09 -20.70
CA PRO A 255 7.19 -0.28 -20.28
C PRO A 255 7.36 -1.29 -21.43
N GLY A 256 6.58 -1.17 -22.50
CA GLY A 256 6.66 -2.07 -23.66
C GLY A 256 7.94 -1.92 -24.49
N THR A 257 8.66 -0.80 -24.32
CA THR A 257 9.90 -0.51 -25.08
C THR A 257 11.14 -0.45 -24.20
N SER A 258 10.98 -0.34 -22.88
CA SER A 258 12.09 -0.19 -21.94
C SER A 258 11.89 -1.02 -20.68
N ALA A 259 12.72 -2.07 -20.52
CA ALA A 259 12.76 -2.85 -19.28
C ALA A 259 13.18 -1.99 -18.07
N ALA A 260 14.11 -1.02 -18.28
CA ALA A 260 14.51 -0.07 -17.26
C ALA A 260 13.34 0.83 -16.85
N GLY A 261 12.59 1.37 -17.80
CA GLY A 261 11.40 2.19 -17.54
C GLY A 261 10.32 1.42 -16.77
N HIS A 262 10.10 0.14 -17.13
CA HIS A 262 9.19 -0.74 -16.41
C HIS A 262 9.62 -0.90 -14.93
N ASP A 263 10.87 -1.26 -14.69
CA ASP A 263 11.39 -1.44 -13.33
C ASP A 263 11.36 -0.14 -12.52
N ILE A 264 11.74 1.00 -13.13
CA ILE A 264 11.69 2.31 -12.49
C ILE A 264 10.26 2.66 -12.09
N ALA A 265 9.28 2.53 -12.99
CA ALA A 265 7.89 2.87 -12.71
C ALA A 265 7.33 2.03 -11.56
N LEU A 266 7.51 0.69 -11.60
CA LEU A 266 7.03 -0.22 -10.55
C LEU A 266 7.64 0.10 -9.18
N HIS A 267 8.96 0.34 -9.12
CA HIS A 267 9.65 0.55 -7.85
C HIS A 267 9.53 2.00 -7.34
N ALA A 268 9.45 3.00 -8.21
CA ALA A 268 9.12 4.36 -7.78
C ALA A 268 7.71 4.42 -7.16
N ILE A 269 6.74 3.66 -7.69
CA ILE A 269 5.42 3.52 -7.05
C ILE A 269 5.54 2.67 -5.78
N GLY A 270 6.06 1.44 -5.86
CA GLY A 270 6.04 0.47 -4.76
C GLY A 270 6.93 0.89 -3.58
N LEU A 271 8.24 1.12 -3.82
CA LEU A 271 9.18 1.50 -2.78
C LEU A 271 9.07 3.00 -2.45
N GLY A 272 9.08 3.83 -3.50
CA GLY A 272 9.13 5.28 -3.33
C GLY A 272 7.82 5.85 -2.76
N PHE A 273 6.69 5.60 -3.41
CA PHE A 273 5.40 6.16 -3.00
C PHE A 273 4.73 5.31 -1.92
N VAL A 274 4.39 4.03 -2.21
CA VAL A 274 3.55 3.23 -1.30
C VAL A 274 4.23 2.97 0.04
N LEU A 275 5.51 2.58 0.08
CA LEU A 275 6.20 2.37 1.36
C LEU A 275 6.45 3.67 2.12
N SER A 276 6.66 4.81 1.44
CA SER A 276 6.70 6.11 2.13
C SER A 276 5.36 6.43 2.81
N MET A 277 4.22 6.06 2.19
CA MET A 277 2.90 6.18 2.82
C MET A 277 2.77 5.26 4.03
N VAL A 278 3.25 4.01 3.93
CA VAL A 278 3.28 3.08 5.08
C VAL A 278 4.10 3.68 6.23
N PHE A 279 5.28 4.24 5.94
CA PHE A 279 6.14 4.87 6.94
C PHE A 279 5.47 6.08 7.60
N ALA A 280 4.74 6.88 6.81
CA ALA A 280 3.99 8.02 7.33
C ALA A 280 2.83 7.62 8.25
N HIS A 281 2.13 6.52 7.92
CA HIS A 281 0.85 6.16 8.54
C HIS A 281 0.97 5.12 9.65
N ALA A 282 1.92 4.18 9.59
CA ALA A 282 2.00 3.10 10.57
C ALA A 282 2.11 3.59 12.03
N PRO A 283 2.87 4.66 12.37
CA PRO A 283 2.90 5.17 13.74
C PRO A 283 1.54 5.70 14.23
N ILE A 284 0.66 6.09 13.30
CA ILE A 284 -0.69 6.62 13.59
C ILE A 284 -1.70 5.47 13.68
N ILE A 285 -1.63 4.49 12.77
CA ILE A 285 -2.61 3.42 12.63
C ILE A 285 -2.36 2.27 13.62
N LEU A 286 -1.10 1.88 13.85
CA LEU A 286 -0.77 0.78 14.77
C LEU A 286 -1.34 0.94 16.19
N PRO A 287 -1.39 2.14 16.80
CA PRO A 287 -2.09 2.34 18.06
C PRO A 287 -3.57 1.97 18.03
N ALA A 288 -4.25 2.25 16.93
CA ALA A 288 -5.67 1.95 16.77
C ALA A 288 -5.92 0.46 16.51
N VAL A 289 -5.11 -0.17 15.65
CA VAL A 289 -5.29 -1.57 15.23
C VAL A 289 -4.74 -2.56 16.26
N ALA A 290 -3.53 -2.32 16.78
CA ALA A 290 -2.83 -3.23 17.69
C ALA A 290 -2.99 -2.88 19.18
N GLY A 291 -3.62 -1.76 19.52
CA GLY A 291 -3.75 -1.30 20.91
C GLY A 291 -2.43 -0.87 21.56
N LEU A 292 -1.38 -0.65 20.76
CA LEU A 292 -0.07 -0.20 21.19
C LEU A 292 -0.04 1.34 21.34
N ARG A 293 0.84 1.86 22.18
CA ARG A 293 1.18 3.28 22.18
C ARG A 293 2.57 3.44 21.58
N ILE A 294 2.63 4.07 20.41
CA ILE A 294 3.92 4.39 19.78
C ILE A 294 4.28 5.81 20.18
N ARG A 295 5.46 5.98 20.79
CA ARG A 295 6.02 7.30 21.07
C ARG A 295 6.81 7.74 19.84
N TYR A 296 6.58 8.96 19.41
CA TYR A 296 7.41 9.54 18.35
C TYR A 296 8.89 9.55 18.79
N SER A 297 9.74 9.19 17.84
CA SER A 297 11.19 9.29 17.95
C SER A 297 11.76 9.84 16.64
N ALA A 298 12.70 10.77 16.72
CA ALA A 298 13.42 11.27 15.57
C ALA A 298 14.22 10.16 14.82
N ALA A 299 14.48 9.04 15.50
CA ALA A 299 15.09 7.86 14.88
C ALA A 299 14.29 7.32 13.67
N LEU A 300 12.98 7.61 13.56
CA LEU A 300 12.16 7.26 12.39
C LEU A 300 12.65 7.88 11.08
N TYR A 301 13.38 9.00 11.12
CA TYR A 301 13.95 9.60 9.91
C TYR A 301 15.06 8.75 9.29
N LEU A 302 15.80 7.97 10.09
CA LEU A 302 16.89 7.13 9.56
C LEU A 302 16.38 6.04 8.61
N PRO A 303 15.42 5.17 8.99
CA PRO A 303 14.86 4.20 8.04
C PRO A 303 14.15 4.88 6.86
N LEU A 304 13.53 6.05 7.05
CA LEU A 304 12.96 6.81 5.93
C LEU A 304 14.05 7.25 4.95
N ALA A 305 15.16 7.82 5.42
CA ALA A 305 16.28 8.23 4.57
C ALA A 305 16.90 7.03 3.83
N LEU A 306 17.03 5.89 4.50
CA LEU A 306 17.49 4.64 3.88
C LEU A 306 16.55 4.17 2.77
N LEU A 307 15.23 4.26 2.98
CA LEU A 307 14.23 3.91 1.97
C LEU A 307 14.33 4.83 0.75
N GLN A 308 14.48 6.16 0.96
CA GLN A 308 14.66 7.12 -0.12
C GLN A 308 15.96 6.84 -0.90
N GLY A 309 17.06 6.57 -0.18
CA GLY A 309 18.34 6.20 -0.78
C GLY A 309 18.26 4.90 -1.57
N ALA A 310 17.58 3.88 -1.05
CA ALA A 310 17.36 2.61 -1.74
C ALA A 310 16.60 2.83 -3.06
N THR A 311 15.52 3.61 -3.04
CA THR A 311 14.73 3.92 -4.24
C THR A 311 15.55 4.71 -5.26
N THR A 312 16.36 5.68 -4.78
CA THR A 312 17.28 6.45 -5.65
C THR A 312 18.30 5.54 -6.32
N LEU A 313 18.93 4.62 -5.55
CA LEU A 313 19.89 3.66 -6.11
C LEU A 313 19.24 2.71 -7.13
N ARG A 314 17.96 2.31 -6.89
CA ARG A 314 17.22 1.49 -7.85
C ARG A 314 17.02 2.20 -9.19
N VAL A 315 16.55 3.44 -9.14
CA VAL A 315 16.33 4.27 -10.32
C VAL A 315 17.66 4.56 -11.03
N ALA A 316 18.68 5.02 -10.30
CA ALA A 316 20.01 5.29 -10.86
C ALA A 316 20.64 4.04 -11.48
N GLY A 317 20.53 2.88 -10.82
CA GLY A 317 21.07 1.63 -11.31
C GLY A 317 20.40 1.15 -12.61
N ASN A 318 19.11 1.45 -12.80
CA ASN A 318 18.43 1.17 -14.06
C ASN A 318 18.82 2.15 -15.17
N LEU A 319 18.90 3.47 -14.87
CA LEU A 319 19.27 4.50 -15.85
C LEU A 319 20.73 4.38 -16.30
N LEU A 320 21.64 3.97 -15.40
CA LEU A 320 23.06 3.82 -15.66
C LEU A 320 23.46 2.38 -16.06
N GLU A 321 22.49 1.47 -16.14
CA GLU A 321 22.68 0.03 -16.40
C GLU A 321 23.68 -0.64 -15.44
N GLN A 322 23.72 -0.18 -14.18
CA GLN A 322 24.65 -0.66 -13.16
C GLN A 322 23.98 -1.63 -12.17
N ASN A 323 24.28 -2.92 -12.33
CA ASN A 323 23.76 -3.97 -11.46
C ASN A 323 24.19 -3.80 -9.99
N SER A 324 25.40 -3.27 -9.74
CA SER A 324 25.88 -2.99 -8.38
C SER A 324 24.96 -2.04 -7.61
N LEU A 325 24.48 -0.97 -8.26
CA LEU A 325 23.54 -0.03 -7.65
C LEU A 325 22.18 -0.67 -7.40
N ARG A 326 21.67 -1.48 -8.35
CA ARG A 326 20.42 -2.22 -8.19
C ARG A 326 20.51 -3.21 -7.03
N ASN A 327 21.62 -3.92 -6.92
CA ASN A 327 21.89 -4.87 -5.83
C ASN A 327 21.99 -4.18 -4.47
N ALA A 328 22.73 -3.06 -4.40
CA ALA A 328 22.78 -2.23 -3.20
C ALA A 328 21.41 -1.72 -2.77
N SER A 329 20.56 -1.32 -3.74
CA SER A 329 19.18 -0.91 -3.44
C SER A 329 18.36 -2.00 -2.77
N GLY A 330 18.51 -3.26 -3.20
CA GLY A 330 17.83 -4.40 -2.60
C GLY A 330 18.17 -4.57 -1.12
N TRP A 331 19.46 -4.64 -0.78
CA TRP A 331 19.91 -4.75 0.61
C TRP A 331 19.54 -3.53 1.45
N LEU A 332 19.63 -2.34 0.88
CA LEU A 332 19.28 -1.10 1.58
C LEU A 332 17.77 -1.03 1.89
N THR A 333 16.92 -1.55 0.98
CA THR A 333 15.47 -1.70 1.22
C THR A 333 15.19 -2.63 2.40
N MET A 334 15.87 -3.79 2.45
CA MET A 334 15.74 -4.72 3.58
C MET A 334 16.17 -4.06 4.90
N GLY A 335 17.30 -3.36 4.88
CA GLY A 335 17.80 -2.60 6.02
C GLY A 335 16.84 -1.51 6.48
N ALA A 336 16.25 -0.75 5.54
CA ALA A 336 15.29 0.30 5.84
C ALA A 336 14.02 -0.27 6.52
N LEU A 337 13.45 -1.34 5.98
CA LEU A 337 12.26 -1.98 6.53
C LEU A 337 12.53 -2.65 7.88
N GLY A 338 13.65 -3.36 8.02
CA GLY A 338 14.04 -3.97 9.29
C GLY A 338 14.28 -2.93 10.38
N LEU A 339 15.01 -1.85 10.06
CA LEU A 339 15.24 -0.75 11.00
C LEU A 339 13.96 0.00 11.35
N TYR A 340 13.04 0.17 10.38
CA TYR A 340 11.74 0.78 10.64
C TYR A 340 10.91 -0.06 11.62
N ALA A 341 10.81 -1.37 11.38
CA ALA A 341 10.12 -2.30 12.26
C ALA A 341 10.75 -2.29 13.68
N ALA A 342 12.07 -2.35 13.77
CA ALA A 342 12.80 -2.28 15.05
C ALA A 342 12.51 -0.96 15.79
N THR A 343 12.54 0.18 15.08
CA THR A 343 12.26 1.49 15.67
C THR A 343 10.82 1.57 16.21
N LEU A 344 9.84 1.02 15.49
CA LEU A 344 8.45 0.96 15.94
C LEU A 344 8.30 0.07 17.18
N ILE A 345 8.94 -1.10 17.19
CA ILE A 345 8.88 -2.03 18.33
C ILE A 345 9.51 -1.40 19.57
N LEU A 346 10.70 -0.81 19.45
CA LEU A 346 11.40 -0.15 20.56
C LEU A 346 10.65 1.07 21.09
N SER A 347 9.93 1.77 20.21
CA SER A 347 9.10 2.94 20.56
C SER A 347 7.72 2.55 21.10
N SER A 348 7.34 1.27 21.06
CA SER A 348 6.03 0.80 21.48
C SER A 348 5.99 0.52 22.99
N ARG A 349 4.89 0.91 23.64
CA ARG A 349 4.57 0.55 25.03
C ARG A 349 3.15 -0.01 25.08
N ARG A 350 2.95 -1.12 25.80
CA ARG A 350 1.59 -1.65 26.03
C ARG A 350 0.80 -0.62 26.85
N ARG A 351 -0.47 -0.39 26.51
CA ARG A 351 -1.39 0.36 27.37
C ARG A 351 -1.51 -0.40 28.68
N PRO A 352 -1.28 0.21 29.86
CA PRO A 352 -1.64 -0.41 31.13
C PRO A 352 -3.14 -0.74 31.07
N ARG A 353 -3.52 -1.99 31.38
CA ARG A 353 -4.92 -2.34 31.59
C ARG A 353 -5.45 -1.39 32.68
N LYS A 354 -6.47 -0.58 32.37
CA LYS A 354 -7.22 0.11 33.41
C LYS A 354 -7.76 -0.99 34.30
N ALA A 355 -7.25 -1.09 35.53
CA ALA A 355 -7.92 -1.85 36.59
C ALA A 355 -9.33 -1.27 36.68
N CYS A 356 -10.34 -2.13 36.51
CA CYS A 356 -11.70 -1.78 36.89
C CYS A 356 -11.63 -1.38 38.37
N ALA A 357 -11.64 -0.08 38.64
CA ALA A 357 -11.90 0.43 39.98
C ALA A 357 -13.32 -0.05 40.32
N ALA A 358 -13.39 -1.09 41.14
CA ALA A 358 -14.61 -1.48 41.83
C ALA A 358 -15.05 -0.27 42.64
N HIS A 359 -16.06 0.41 42.16
CA HIS A 359 -16.74 1.46 42.90
C HIS A 359 -17.54 0.75 43.99
N ASN A 360 -16.87 0.60 45.14
CA ASN A 360 -17.47 0.08 46.35
C ASN A 360 -18.33 1.21 46.95
N ASN A 361 -19.60 1.25 46.54
CA ASN A 361 -20.62 2.03 47.17
C ASN A 361 -20.86 1.45 48.58
N ARG A 362 -20.15 1.93 49.57
CA ARG A 362 -20.59 1.86 50.98
C ARG A 362 -21.31 3.16 51.28
N HIS A 363 -22.63 3.13 51.30
CA HIS A 363 -23.43 4.06 52.03
C HIS A 363 -23.24 3.78 53.53
N PRO A 364 -22.91 4.77 54.36
CA PRO A 364 -23.19 4.70 55.79
C PRO A 364 -24.64 5.13 56.05
N VAL A 365 -25.24 4.47 56.98
CA VAL A 365 -26.55 4.65 57.61
C VAL A 365 -26.62 6.04 58.30
#